data_f11fbf9dd93cc661981bf47dbca84c50
#
_entry.id   f11fbf9dd93cc661981bf47dbca84c50
#
_cell.length_a   1.000
_cell.length_b   1.000
_cell.length_c   1.000
_cell.angle_alpha   90.00
_cell.angle_beta   90.00
_cell.angle_gamma   90.00
#
_symmetry.space_group_name_H-M   'P 1'
#
loop_
_entity.id
_entity.type
_entity.pdbx_description
1 polymer ?
#
loop_
_entity_poly.entity_id
_entity_poly.type
_entity_poly.pdbx_seq_one_letter_code
_entity_poly.pdbx_strand_id
1 'polypeptide(L)'
;MNKVIDMSVIVVTYNSEWEKIKITLNSILRQKNISLQIIVADDGSENIFSEKIQKLMGKYQFNNYLILEAECNRGTVLNIGNAMKYANGKYTKTIAPGDCLYGQHTLCNWMKYMKNNDVLVSFGDAVYYSGVKNTKIFKTKGSPVNKKIFSLKSKYSEIFLDYIVANDTILGAAQLMRTDVLKKYICLIENRILYAEDYMIRIMIYDGIRVCYYPEVVVWYEYGTGISTSQNDKWGKLLYDDFEASNTIIQERNVKNRIQKRYQKYLKCRKNNQVGKIIK
;
A
#
# COMPACT_ATOMS: atom_id res chain seq x y z
N MET A 1 -14.39 -4.02 29.08
CA MET A 1 -13.35 -4.67 28.24
C MET A 1 -13.21 -3.85 26.98
N ASN A 2 -12.02 -3.32 26.69
CA ASN A 2 -11.79 -2.62 25.44
C ASN A 2 -11.97 -3.62 24.29
N LYS A 3 -12.88 -3.32 23.37
CA LYS A 3 -13.15 -4.16 22.19
C LYS A 3 -11.89 -4.21 21.34
N VAL A 4 -11.36 -5.41 21.10
CA VAL A 4 -10.20 -5.61 20.24
C VAL A 4 -10.55 -5.16 18.82
N ILE A 5 -9.74 -4.28 18.24
CA ILE A 5 -9.92 -3.81 16.88
C ILE A 5 -9.17 -4.77 15.94
N ASP A 6 -9.91 -5.35 15.00
CA ASP A 6 -9.33 -6.26 14.02
C ASP A 6 -8.47 -5.52 13.00
N MET A 7 -8.96 -4.37 12.51
CA MET A 7 -8.30 -3.66 11.43
C MET A 7 -8.46 -2.15 11.53
N SER A 8 -7.36 -1.41 11.31
CA SER A 8 -7.37 0.02 11.00
C SER A 8 -7.36 0.23 9.49
N VAL A 9 -8.31 1.01 8.98
CA VAL A 9 -8.33 1.43 7.58
C VAL A 9 -7.92 2.90 7.54
N ILE A 10 -6.79 3.20 6.88
CA ILE A 10 -6.27 4.55 6.70
C ILE A 10 -6.68 5.03 5.31
N VAL A 11 -7.52 6.05 5.25
CA VAL A 11 -7.90 6.74 4.00
C VAL A 11 -6.98 7.93 3.84
N VAL A 12 -6.10 7.87 2.82
CA VAL A 12 -5.05 8.87 2.59
C VAL A 12 -5.55 9.91 1.60
N THR A 13 -5.76 11.16 2.04
CA THR A 13 -6.34 12.22 1.21
C THR A 13 -5.36 13.37 0.97
N TYR A 14 -5.43 13.97 -0.21
CA TYR A 14 -4.84 15.26 -0.56
C TYR A 14 -5.59 15.88 -1.74
N ASN A 15 -6.19 17.04 -1.54
CA ASN A 15 -7.00 17.76 -2.53
C ASN A 15 -7.98 16.85 -3.31
N SER A 16 -8.56 15.89 -2.60
CA SER A 16 -9.45 14.89 -3.19
C SER A 16 -10.88 15.42 -3.28
N GLU A 17 -11.59 15.04 -4.34
CA GLU A 17 -13.01 15.36 -4.51
C GLU A 17 -13.88 14.63 -3.46
N TRP A 18 -14.89 15.34 -2.93
CA TRP A 18 -15.81 14.75 -1.96
C TRP A 18 -16.45 13.42 -2.41
N GLU A 19 -16.89 13.34 -3.66
CA GLU A 19 -17.53 12.12 -4.15
C GLU A 19 -16.59 10.90 -4.13
N LYS A 20 -15.29 11.10 -4.36
CA LYS A 20 -14.28 10.05 -4.25
C LYS A 20 -14.07 9.63 -2.79
N ILE A 21 -13.92 10.57 -1.86
CA ILE A 21 -13.83 10.30 -0.42
C ILE A 21 -15.07 9.52 0.03
N LYS A 22 -16.26 9.97 -0.38
CA LYS A 22 -17.54 9.40 0.00
C LYS A 22 -17.72 7.96 -0.46
N ILE A 23 -17.38 7.64 -1.72
CA ILE A 23 -17.52 6.26 -2.22
C ILE A 23 -16.54 5.32 -1.51
N THR A 24 -15.32 5.76 -1.25
CA THR A 24 -14.31 5.01 -0.50
C THR A 24 -14.79 4.73 0.92
N LEU A 25 -15.20 5.76 1.66
CA LEU A 25 -15.73 5.60 3.03
C LEU A 25 -16.97 4.71 3.07
N ASN A 26 -17.89 4.84 2.12
CA ASN A 26 -19.06 3.96 2.01
C ASN A 26 -18.66 2.49 1.82
N SER A 27 -17.62 2.21 1.04
CA SER A 27 -17.13 0.84 0.83
C SER A 27 -16.57 0.22 2.12
N ILE A 28 -15.94 1.04 2.98
CA ILE A 28 -15.39 0.65 4.27
C ILE A 28 -16.51 0.46 5.29
N LEU A 29 -17.42 1.44 5.41
CA LEU A 29 -18.53 1.42 6.37
C LEU A 29 -19.54 0.30 6.14
N ARG A 30 -19.59 -0.28 4.93
CA ARG A 30 -20.39 -1.45 4.57
C ARG A 30 -19.73 -2.80 4.88
N GLN A 31 -18.50 -2.82 5.37
CA GLN A 31 -17.83 -4.07 5.71
C GLN A 31 -18.51 -4.76 6.88
N LYS A 32 -18.65 -6.08 6.80
CA LYS A 32 -19.35 -6.92 7.78
C LYS A 32 -18.40 -7.90 8.47
N ASN A 33 -18.78 -8.31 9.68
CA ASN A 33 -18.11 -9.34 10.49
C ASN A 33 -16.65 -9.02 10.81
N ILE A 34 -16.34 -7.72 10.99
CA ILE A 34 -15.00 -7.24 11.34
C ILE A 34 -15.11 -5.98 12.20
N SER A 35 -14.25 -5.86 13.20
CA SER A 35 -14.15 -4.67 14.05
C SER A 35 -13.18 -3.69 13.43
N LEU A 36 -13.66 -2.51 13.03
CA LEU A 36 -12.88 -1.51 12.30
C LEU A 36 -12.58 -0.27 13.14
N GLN A 37 -11.43 0.33 12.85
CA GLN A 37 -11.11 1.73 13.07
C GLN A 37 -10.91 2.39 11.70
N ILE A 38 -11.44 3.61 11.52
CA ILE A 38 -11.20 4.40 10.31
C ILE A 38 -10.36 5.61 10.68
N ILE A 39 -9.27 5.85 9.95
CA ILE A 39 -8.44 7.03 10.09
C ILE A 39 -8.43 7.74 8.73
N VAL A 40 -9.02 8.92 8.65
CA VAL A 40 -8.90 9.78 7.48
C VAL A 40 -7.70 10.67 7.71
N ALA A 41 -6.65 10.49 6.92
CA ALA A 41 -5.39 11.21 7.04
C ALA A 41 -5.25 12.16 5.85
N ASP A 42 -5.43 13.44 6.12
CA ASP A 42 -5.33 14.50 5.13
C ASP A 42 -3.95 15.15 5.14
N ASP A 43 -3.33 15.28 3.98
CA ASP A 43 -1.97 15.81 3.80
C ASP A 43 -1.97 17.30 3.44
N GLY A 44 -2.77 18.12 4.15
CA GLY A 44 -2.83 19.57 3.97
C GLY A 44 -3.64 20.00 2.75
N SER A 45 -4.82 19.43 2.56
CA SER A 45 -5.77 19.85 1.52
C SER A 45 -6.33 21.25 1.81
N GLU A 46 -6.64 22.00 0.76
CA GLU A 46 -7.38 23.25 0.86
C GLU A 46 -8.80 23.04 1.41
N ASN A 47 -9.40 21.89 1.13
CA ASN A 47 -10.72 21.51 1.61
C ASN A 47 -10.76 20.05 2.08
N ILE A 48 -10.88 19.86 3.39
CA ILE A 48 -10.77 18.56 4.06
C ILE A 48 -12.11 17.83 4.16
N PHE A 49 -13.23 18.52 4.01
CA PHE A 49 -14.59 17.98 4.15
C PHE A 49 -14.91 17.34 5.52
N SER A 50 -14.29 17.77 6.62
CA SER A 50 -14.44 17.19 7.95
C SER A 50 -15.90 17.06 8.38
N GLU A 51 -16.74 18.10 8.20
CA GLU A 51 -18.17 18.07 8.53
C GLU A 51 -18.94 17.01 7.71
N LYS A 52 -18.61 16.88 6.40
CA LYS A 52 -19.26 15.88 5.54
C LYS A 52 -18.87 14.47 5.94
N ILE A 53 -17.61 14.25 6.35
CA ILE A 53 -17.12 12.98 6.86
C ILE A 53 -17.86 12.65 8.17
N GLN A 54 -17.93 13.56 9.13
CA GLN A 54 -18.66 13.38 10.39
C GLN A 54 -20.14 13.04 10.17
N LYS A 55 -20.81 13.76 9.26
CA LYS A 55 -22.20 13.46 8.87
C LYS A 55 -22.34 12.05 8.30
N LEU A 56 -21.39 11.61 7.47
CA LEU A 56 -21.39 10.27 6.90
C LEU A 56 -21.20 9.20 7.99
N MET A 57 -20.24 9.38 8.90
CA MET A 57 -20.02 8.49 10.04
C MET A 57 -21.25 8.38 10.92
N GLY A 58 -21.90 9.52 11.23
CA GLY A 58 -23.16 9.55 12.00
C GLY A 58 -24.30 8.81 11.33
N LYS A 59 -24.45 8.90 10.00
CA LYS A 59 -25.43 8.14 9.23
C LYS A 59 -25.29 6.61 9.40
N TYR A 60 -24.05 6.13 9.53
CA TYR A 60 -23.73 4.71 9.75
C TYR A 60 -23.62 4.35 11.24
N GLN A 61 -23.84 5.31 12.16
CA GLN A 61 -23.65 5.14 13.62
C GLN A 61 -22.25 4.60 13.95
N PHE A 62 -21.24 5.02 13.16
CA PHE A 62 -19.87 4.56 13.30
C PHE A 62 -19.05 5.58 14.09
N ASN A 63 -18.57 5.19 15.28
CA ASN A 63 -17.94 6.09 16.25
C ASN A 63 -16.42 5.90 16.38
N ASN A 64 -15.84 4.80 15.83
CA ASN A 64 -14.43 4.50 15.97
C ASN A 64 -13.63 5.05 14.79
N TYR A 65 -13.58 6.39 14.65
CA TYR A 65 -12.85 7.06 13.60
C TYR A 65 -12.05 8.26 14.12
N LEU A 66 -11.05 8.66 13.35
CA LEU A 66 -10.24 9.88 13.52
C LEU A 66 -10.14 10.60 12.18
N ILE A 67 -10.08 11.93 12.22
CA ILE A 67 -9.72 12.78 11.10
C ILE A 67 -8.43 13.48 11.52
N LEU A 68 -7.37 13.29 10.76
CA LEU A 68 -6.06 13.88 10.97
C LEU A 68 -5.80 14.86 9.83
N GLU A 69 -5.46 16.09 10.18
CA GLU A 69 -5.25 17.19 9.25
C GLU A 69 -3.82 17.67 9.38
N ALA A 70 -3.04 17.61 8.30
CA ALA A 70 -1.71 18.18 8.26
C ALA A 70 -1.78 19.66 7.85
N GLU A 71 -0.83 20.46 8.33
CA GLU A 71 -0.76 21.90 7.99
C GLU A 71 -0.34 22.12 6.52
N CYS A 72 0.40 21.18 5.94
CA CYS A 72 0.86 21.24 4.55
C CYS A 72 1.11 19.85 3.97
N ASN A 73 1.19 19.75 2.65
CA ASN A 73 1.54 18.51 1.96
C ASN A 73 2.98 18.11 2.25
N ARG A 74 3.16 16.92 2.82
CA ARG A 74 4.45 16.32 3.16
C ARG A 74 4.73 15.02 2.43
N GLY A 75 3.79 14.56 1.62
CA GLY A 75 3.87 13.33 0.85
C GLY A 75 3.18 12.14 1.54
N THR A 76 2.81 11.18 0.72
CA THR A 76 2.00 10.01 1.11
C THR A 76 2.63 9.24 2.28
N VAL A 77 3.95 9.05 2.25
CA VAL A 77 4.66 8.24 3.27
C VAL A 77 4.58 8.90 4.66
N LEU A 78 4.85 10.21 4.76
CA LEU A 78 4.75 10.94 6.03
C LEU A 78 3.30 11.01 6.53
N ASN A 79 2.35 11.17 5.64
CA ASN A 79 0.93 11.17 5.98
C ASN A 79 0.50 9.81 6.58
N ILE A 80 0.87 8.69 5.94
CA ILE A 80 0.64 7.34 6.49
C ILE A 80 1.39 7.17 7.81
N GLY A 81 2.66 7.58 7.90
CA GLY A 81 3.45 7.52 9.13
C GLY A 81 2.77 8.22 10.31
N ASN A 82 2.18 9.39 10.07
CA ASN A 82 1.41 10.10 11.08
C ASN A 82 0.15 9.31 11.49
N ALA A 83 -0.62 8.80 10.53
CA ALA A 83 -1.81 8.00 10.81
C ALA A 83 -1.48 6.71 11.59
N MET A 84 -0.33 6.08 11.31
CA MET A 84 0.10 4.86 11.98
C MET A 84 0.37 5.03 13.49
N LYS A 85 0.55 6.24 13.99
CA LYS A 85 0.67 6.52 15.44
C LYS A 85 -0.64 6.22 16.18
N TYR A 86 -1.75 6.30 15.48
CA TYR A 86 -3.11 6.12 16.00
C TYR A 86 -3.76 4.79 15.60
N ALA A 87 -3.13 4.01 14.72
CA ALA A 87 -3.65 2.74 14.25
C ALA A 87 -3.62 1.67 15.37
N ASN A 88 -4.80 1.20 15.78
CA ASN A 88 -5.00 0.26 16.90
C ASN A 88 -5.40 -1.14 16.42
N GLY A 89 -5.72 -1.32 15.14
CA GLY A 89 -6.09 -2.61 14.57
C GLY A 89 -4.91 -3.57 14.49
N LYS A 90 -5.17 -4.86 14.58
CA LYS A 90 -4.16 -5.90 14.39
C LYS A 90 -3.56 -5.88 12.98
N TYR A 91 -4.38 -5.53 11.99
CA TYR A 91 -4.00 -5.32 10.60
C TYR A 91 -4.27 -3.88 10.19
N THR A 92 -3.54 -3.40 9.20
CA THR A 92 -3.76 -2.06 8.62
C THR A 92 -3.91 -2.16 7.11
N LYS A 93 -4.94 -1.49 6.60
CA LYS A 93 -5.21 -1.28 5.18
C LYS A 93 -5.12 0.20 4.84
N THR A 94 -4.26 0.59 3.91
CA THR A 94 -4.22 1.94 3.33
C THR A 94 -5.06 1.97 2.04
N ILE A 95 -5.81 3.03 1.81
CA ILE A 95 -6.67 3.19 0.63
C ILE A 95 -6.79 4.66 0.25
N ALA A 96 -6.78 4.97 -1.03
CA ALA A 96 -6.94 6.32 -1.54
C ALA A 96 -8.41 6.63 -1.90
N PRO A 97 -8.84 7.90 -1.88
CA PRO A 97 -10.14 8.32 -2.41
C PRO A 97 -10.30 7.94 -3.89
N GLY A 98 -11.46 7.36 -4.20
CA GLY A 98 -11.74 6.75 -5.50
C GLY A 98 -11.63 5.23 -5.47
N ASP A 99 -10.70 4.66 -4.72
CA ASP A 99 -10.63 3.22 -4.54
C ASP A 99 -11.73 2.72 -3.62
N CYS A 100 -12.29 1.54 -3.89
CA CYS A 100 -13.35 0.95 -3.10
C CYS A 100 -13.07 -0.52 -2.79
N LEU A 101 -13.36 -0.95 -1.56
CA LEU A 101 -13.31 -2.38 -1.22
C LEU A 101 -14.31 -3.16 -2.08
N TYR A 102 -13.89 -4.32 -2.59
CA TYR A 102 -14.63 -5.05 -3.61
C TYR A 102 -16.01 -5.53 -3.15
N GLY A 103 -16.10 -6.08 -1.94
CA GLY A 103 -17.35 -6.63 -1.40
C GLY A 103 -17.48 -6.39 0.10
N GLN A 104 -18.68 -6.67 0.65
CA GLN A 104 -18.98 -6.41 2.07
C GLN A 104 -18.22 -7.32 3.05
N HIS A 105 -17.62 -8.41 2.60
CA HIS A 105 -16.84 -9.35 3.41
C HIS A 105 -15.36 -9.38 3.07
N THR A 106 -14.91 -8.49 2.19
CA THR A 106 -13.52 -8.46 1.71
C THR A 106 -12.52 -8.43 2.85
N LEU A 107 -12.65 -7.47 3.77
CA LEU A 107 -11.68 -7.33 4.86
C LEU A 107 -11.73 -8.49 5.85
N CYS A 108 -12.92 -8.98 6.20
CA CYS A 108 -13.08 -10.12 7.10
C CYS A 108 -12.44 -11.40 6.53
N ASN A 109 -12.70 -11.71 5.26
CA ASN A 109 -12.16 -12.91 4.61
C ASN A 109 -10.65 -12.81 4.43
N TRP A 110 -10.15 -11.64 4.04
CA TRP A 110 -8.73 -11.40 3.88
C TRP A 110 -7.96 -11.51 5.20
N MET A 111 -8.51 -10.90 6.27
CA MET A 111 -7.94 -11.06 7.61
C MET A 111 -7.90 -12.52 8.06
N LYS A 112 -8.98 -13.31 7.83
CA LYS A 112 -9.01 -14.74 8.13
C LYS A 112 -7.93 -15.50 7.37
N TYR A 113 -7.74 -15.21 6.09
CA TYR A 113 -6.66 -15.80 5.29
C TYR A 113 -5.29 -15.52 5.92
N MET A 114 -4.99 -14.26 6.25
CA MET A 114 -3.72 -13.88 6.86
C MET A 114 -3.51 -14.56 8.22
N LYS A 115 -4.55 -14.57 9.07
CA LYS A 115 -4.50 -15.19 10.39
C LYS A 115 -4.25 -16.70 10.32
N ASN A 116 -5.00 -17.41 9.46
CA ASN A 116 -4.94 -18.87 9.36
C ASN A 116 -3.62 -19.38 8.77
N ASN A 117 -2.92 -18.54 8.00
CA ASN A 117 -1.67 -18.90 7.33
C ASN A 117 -0.44 -18.18 7.93
N ASP A 118 -0.59 -17.49 9.05
CA ASP A 118 0.45 -16.67 9.69
C ASP A 118 1.17 -15.72 8.71
N VAL A 119 0.37 -15.05 7.86
CA VAL A 119 0.87 -14.13 6.85
C VAL A 119 0.98 -12.72 7.42
N LEU A 120 2.14 -12.08 7.23
CA LEU A 120 2.41 -10.73 7.71
C LEU A 120 2.04 -9.65 6.69
N VAL A 121 2.24 -9.96 5.41
CA VAL A 121 2.01 -9.07 4.27
C VAL A 121 1.34 -9.86 3.17
N SER A 122 0.22 -9.36 2.68
CA SER A 122 -0.56 -9.99 1.64
C SER A 122 -1.07 -8.98 0.63
N PHE A 123 -1.30 -9.42 -0.60
CA PHE A 123 -2.00 -8.66 -1.63
C PHE A 123 -3.03 -9.53 -2.34
N GLY A 124 -4.07 -8.88 -2.87
CA GLY A 124 -5.11 -9.53 -3.66
C GLY A 124 -5.20 -8.95 -5.07
N ASP A 125 -6.25 -9.33 -5.78
CA ASP A 125 -6.54 -8.80 -7.11
C ASP A 125 -7.30 -7.48 -7.05
N ALA A 126 -7.20 -6.70 -8.13
CA ALA A 126 -7.95 -5.47 -8.33
C ALA A 126 -8.77 -5.51 -9.62
N VAL A 127 -9.94 -4.88 -9.58
CA VAL A 127 -10.69 -4.49 -10.77
C VAL A 127 -10.35 -3.04 -11.07
N TYR A 128 -9.80 -2.78 -12.24
CA TYR A 128 -9.42 -1.44 -12.66
C TYR A 128 -10.61 -0.74 -13.32
N TYR A 129 -10.91 0.47 -12.88
CA TYR A 129 -12.00 1.26 -13.44
C TYR A 129 -11.61 2.73 -13.58
N SER A 130 -12.33 3.49 -14.38
CA SER A 130 -12.23 4.95 -14.42
C SER A 130 -13.60 5.60 -14.44
N GLY A 131 -13.69 6.79 -13.84
CA GLY A 131 -14.88 7.63 -13.84
C GLY A 131 -15.97 7.16 -12.87
N VAL A 132 -16.34 8.03 -11.93
CA VAL A 132 -17.39 7.76 -10.93
C VAL A 132 -18.79 7.78 -11.55
N LYS A 133 -19.02 8.61 -12.57
CA LYS A 133 -20.34 8.77 -13.22
C LYS A 133 -20.55 7.88 -14.44
N ASN A 134 -19.48 7.66 -15.23
CA ASN A 134 -19.51 6.82 -16.43
C ASN A 134 -18.40 5.77 -16.30
N THR A 135 -18.64 4.78 -15.46
CA THR A 135 -17.64 3.77 -15.10
C THR A 135 -17.23 2.93 -16.31
N LYS A 136 -15.94 3.01 -16.67
CA LYS A 136 -15.32 2.10 -17.64
C LYS A 136 -14.45 1.11 -16.89
N ILE A 137 -14.58 -0.19 -17.17
CA ILE A 137 -13.77 -1.25 -16.60
C ILE A 137 -12.65 -1.60 -17.58
N PHE A 138 -11.43 -1.69 -17.09
CA PHE A 138 -10.26 -2.03 -17.87
C PHE A 138 -9.79 -3.45 -17.60
N LYS A 139 -9.40 -4.15 -18.65
CA LYS A 139 -8.60 -5.36 -18.53
C LYS A 139 -7.12 -4.95 -18.49
N THR A 140 -6.51 -4.96 -17.34
CA THR A 140 -5.08 -4.71 -17.23
C THR A 140 -4.32 -6.03 -17.06
N LYS A 141 -3.02 -6.02 -17.39
CA LYS A 141 -2.11 -7.07 -16.92
C LYS A 141 -2.07 -6.99 -15.40
N GLY A 142 -2.20 -8.14 -14.73
CA GLY A 142 -2.17 -8.15 -13.26
C GLY A 142 -0.86 -7.58 -12.70
N SER A 143 -0.94 -7.05 -11.51
CA SER A 143 0.20 -6.57 -10.72
C SER A 143 0.26 -7.38 -9.43
N PRO A 144 1.26 -8.24 -9.22
CA PRO A 144 2.40 -8.57 -10.11
C PRO A 144 2.01 -9.42 -11.32
N VAL A 145 2.91 -9.49 -12.30
CA VAL A 145 2.68 -10.26 -13.54
C VAL A 145 2.58 -11.76 -13.23
N ASN A 146 3.42 -12.26 -12.34
CA ASN A 146 3.45 -13.68 -11.95
C ASN A 146 3.00 -13.89 -10.50
N LYS A 147 1.70 -13.81 -10.24
CA LYS A 147 1.13 -13.98 -8.89
C LYS A 147 1.41 -15.33 -8.24
N LYS A 148 1.62 -16.39 -9.06
CA LYS A 148 1.83 -17.78 -8.56
C LYS A 148 3.08 -17.90 -7.70
N ILE A 149 4.12 -17.10 -7.96
CA ILE A 149 5.36 -17.12 -7.16
C ILE A 149 5.18 -16.52 -5.75
N PHE A 150 4.05 -15.88 -5.46
CA PHE A 150 3.73 -15.36 -4.13
C PHE A 150 2.83 -16.32 -3.33
N SER A 151 2.79 -17.59 -3.71
CA SER A 151 2.07 -18.63 -2.96
C SER A 151 2.73 -18.89 -1.59
N LEU A 152 1.97 -19.48 -0.66
CA LEU A 152 2.48 -19.86 0.67
C LEU A 152 3.67 -20.85 0.61
N LYS A 153 3.81 -21.58 -0.50
CA LYS A 153 4.87 -22.60 -0.70
C LYS A 153 6.07 -22.09 -1.49
N SER A 154 6.03 -20.88 -2.01
CA SER A 154 7.07 -20.32 -2.88
C SER A 154 8.37 -20.09 -2.14
N LYS A 155 9.49 -20.29 -2.85
CA LYS A 155 10.83 -20.07 -2.31
C LYS A 155 11.14 -18.57 -2.28
N TYR A 156 11.85 -18.15 -1.24
CA TYR A 156 12.34 -16.78 -1.12
C TYR A 156 13.09 -16.30 -2.37
N SER A 157 13.94 -17.15 -2.94
CA SER A 157 14.74 -16.81 -4.13
C SER A 157 13.88 -16.50 -5.36
N GLU A 158 12.74 -17.15 -5.54
CA GLU A 158 11.81 -16.92 -6.64
C GLU A 158 11.17 -15.54 -6.51
N ILE A 159 10.63 -15.23 -5.32
CA ILE A 159 10.04 -13.92 -5.02
C ILE A 159 11.10 -12.82 -5.15
N PHE A 160 12.32 -13.05 -4.66
CA PHE A 160 13.41 -12.08 -4.73
C PHE A 160 13.80 -11.77 -6.18
N LEU A 161 13.96 -12.80 -7.02
CA LEU A 161 14.33 -12.64 -8.44
C LEU A 161 13.24 -11.88 -9.21
N ASP A 162 11.99 -12.24 -9.02
CA ASP A 162 10.86 -11.61 -9.70
C ASP A 162 10.65 -10.16 -9.25
N TYR A 163 10.48 -9.95 -7.96
CA TYR A 163 10.08 -8.64 -7.44
C TYR A 163 11.23 -7.64 -7.37
N ILE A 164 12.41 -8.08 -6.91
CA ILE A 164 13.53 -7.17 -6.69
C ILE A 164 14.42 -7.05 -7.93
N VAL A 165 14.74 -8.16 -8.60
CA VAL A 165 15.68 -8.16 -9.74
C VAL A 165 14.97 -7.84 -11.04
N ALA A 166 13.85 -8.51 -11.34
CA ALA A 166 13.04 -8.25 -12.53
C ALA A 166 12.13 -7.01 -12.38
N ASN A 167 12.08 -6.42 -11.16
CA ASN A 167 11.35 -5.20 -10.87
C ASN A 167 9.84 -5.30 -11.12
N ASP A 168 9.24 -6.45 -10.74
CA ASP A 168 7.78 -6.57 -10.75
C ASP A 168 7.16 -5.69 -9.65
N THR A 169 5.88 -5.43 -9.73
CA THR A 169 5.18 -4.50 -8.85
C THR A 169 3.93 -5.14 -8.25
N ILE A 170 3.61 -4.79 -7.02
CA ILE A 170 2.34 -5.11 -6.35
C ILE A 170 1.59 -3.81 -6.15
N LEU A 171 0.33 -3.77 -6.60
CA LEU A 171 -0.51 -2.58 -6.47
C LEU A 171 -0.71 -2.20 -4.99
N GLY A 172 -0.34 -0.98 -4.58
CA GLY A 172 -0.46 -0.48 -3.21
C GLY A 172 -1.89 -0.58 -2.67
N ALA A 173 -2.88 -0.18 -3.48
CA ALA A 173 -4.30 -0.27 -3.13
C ALA A 173 -4.79 -1.71 -2.87
N ALA A 174 -4.09 -2.74 -3.35
CA ALA A 174 -4.44 -4.14 -3.16
C ALA A 174 -3.63 -4.85 -2.06
N GLN A 175 -3.02 -4.12 -1.13
CA GLN A 175 -2.18 -4.66 -0.04
C GLN A 175 -2.91 -4.64 1.31
N LEU A 176 -2.59 -5.61 2.16
CA LEU A 176 -2.98 -5.69 3.57
C LEU A 176 -1.79 -6.17 4.39
N MET A 177 -1.52 -5.51 5.52
CA MET A 177 -0.36 -5.80 6.34
C MET A 177 -0.72 -5.92 7.82
N ARG A 178 0.06 -6.70 8.55
CA ARG A 178 0.04 -6.65 10.01
C ARG A 178 0.56 -5.28 10.48
N THR A 179 -0.15 -4.65 11.41
CA THR A 179 0.08 -3.25 11.81
C THR A 179 1.49 -2.97 12.31
N ASP A 180 2.06 -3.89 13.09
CA ASP A 180 3.44 -3.74 13.60
C ASP A 180 4.49 -3.81 12.48
N VAL A 181 4.24 -4.62 11.45
CA VAL A 181 5.12 -4.71 10.28
C VAL A 181 5.04 -3.43 9.46
N LEU A 182 3.82 -2.96 9.14
CA LEU A 182 3.63 -1.71 8.40
C LEU A 182 4.28 -0.54 9.16
N LYS A 183 4.03 -0.40 10.46
CA LYS A 183 4.60 0.66 11.30
C LYS A 183 6.13 0.66 11.24
N LYS A 184 6.76 -0.51 11.37
CA LYS A 184 8.22 -0.66 11.30
C LYS A 184 8.78 -0.15 9.96
N TYR A 185 8.15 -0.53 8.85
CA TYR A 185 8.70 -0.20 7.53
C TYR A 185 8.33 1.20 7.05
N ILE A 186 7.18 1.74 7.43
CA ILE A 186 6.88 3.16 7.22
C ILE A 186 7.90 4.03 7.96
N CYS A 187 8.17 3.77 9.23
CA CYS A 187 9.19 4.48 10.01
C CYS A 187 10.60 4.42 9.39
N LEU A 188 10.92 3.30 8.71
CA LEU A 188 12.19 3.12 8.02
C LEU A 188 12.33 4.02 6.77
N ILE A 189 11.23 4.30 6.08
CA ILE A 189 11.22 5.01 4.80
C ILE A 189 10.75 6.47 4.89
N GLU A 190 10.11 6.91 5.98
CA GLU A 190 9.36 8.18 6.11
C GLU A 190 10.16 9.45 5.80
N ASN A 191 11.48 9.44 5.91
CA ASN A 191 12.32 10.60 5.58
C ASN A 191 13.15 10.39 4.29
N ARG A 192 12.85 9.38 3.51
CA ARG A 192 13.67 8.95 2.36
C ARG A 192 12.86 8.69 1.11
N ILE A 193 11.61 8.26 1.26
CA ILE A 193 10.62 8.03 0.21
C ILE A 193 9.44 8.96 0.49
N LEU A 194 8.96 9.67 -0.52
CA LEU A 194 7.93 10.68 -0.33
C LEU A 194 6.52 10.18 -0.70
N TYR A 195 6.39 9.52 -1.86
CA TYR A 195 5.09 9.20 -2.45
C TYR A 195 4.83 7.71 -2.64
N ALA A 196 5.88 6.93 -3.01
CA ALA A 196 5.74 5.52 -3.34
C ALA A 196 5.93 4.64 -2.11
N GLU A 197 4.96 4.66 -1.18
CA GLU A 197 5.01 3.87 0.04
C GLU A 197 5.11 2.36 -0.22
N ASP A 198 4.58 1.88 -1.34
CA ASP A 198 4.61 0.49 -1.76
C ASP A 198 6.04 -0.02 -2.08
N TYR A 199 7.02 0.87 -2.29
CA TYR A 199 8.44 0.47 -2.37
C TYR A 199 8.98 -0.12 -1.06
N MET A 200 8.31 0.04 0.08
CA MET A 200 8.67 -0.69 1.30
C MET A 200 8.58 -2.20 1.13
N ILE A 201 7.72 -2.72 0.22
CA ILE A 201 7.63 -4.15 -0.11
C ILE A 201 8.98 -4.69 -0.61
N ARG A 202 9.72 -3.92 -1.39
CA ARG A 202 11.07 -4.30 -1.86
C ARG A 202 12.01 -4.53 -0.69
N ILE A 203 11.96 -3.63 0.30
CA ILE A 203 12.78 -3.69 1.51
C ILE A 203 12.32 -4.87 2.38
N MET A 204 11.02 -5.07 2.53
CA MET A 204 10.45 -6.20 3.27
C MET A 204 10.89 -7.54 2.67
N ILE A 205 10.78 -7.71 1.36
CA ILE A 205 11.23 -8.92 0.66
C ILE A 205 12.74 -9.08 0.83
N TYR A 206 13.53 -8.00 0.71
CA TYR A 206 14.97 -8.05 0.95
C TYR A 206 15.29 -8.52 2.38
N ASP A 207 14.58 -8.06 3.39
CA ASP A 207 14.74 -8.45 4.79
C ASP A 207 14.27 -9.89 5.09
N GLY A 208 13.63 -10.56 4.13
CA GLY A 208 13.13 -11.93 4.25
C GLY A 208 11.67 -12.03 4.72
N ILE A 209 10.93 -10.91 4.73
CA ILE A 209 9.50 -10.94 4.96
C ILE A 209 8.81 -11.60 3.77
N ARG A 210 8.01 -12.62 4.04
CA ARG A 210 7.21 -13.27 3.01
C ARG A 210 6.00 -12.41 2.68
N VAL A 211 5.84 -12.09 1.39
CA VAL A 211 4.65 -11.48 0.82
C VAL A 211 3.83 -12.55 0.14
N CYS A 212 2.53 -12.65 0.45
CA CYS A 212 1.67 -13.73 -0.03
C CYS A 212 0.51 -13.22 -0.86
N TYR A 213 0.23 -13.92 -1.95
CA TYR A 213 -0.94 -13.66 -2.78
C TYR A 213 -2.20 -14.27 -2.14
N TYR A 214 -3.22 -13.44 -1.96
CA TYR A 214 -4.58 -13.82 -1.62
C TYR A 214 -5.40 -13.89 -2.91
N PRO A 215 -5.87 -15.08 -3.36
CA PRO A 215 -6.42 -15.27 -4.71
C PRO A 215 -7.88 -14.79 -4.84
N GLU A 216 -8.15 -13.57 -4.35
CA GLU A 216 -9.46 -12.94 -4.40
C GLU A 216 -9.35 -11.48 -4.84
N VAL A 217 -10.39 -10.96 -5.47
CA VAL A 217 -10.51 -9.54 -5.77
C VAL A 217 -10.79 -8.78 -4.48
N VAL A 218 -9.96 -7.78 -4.17
CA VAL A 218 -10.04 -7.04 -2.91
C VAL A 218 -10.41 -5.56 -3.08
N VAL A 219 -10.19 -4.99 -4.26
CA VAL A 219 -10.39 -3.57 -4.47
C VAL A 219 -10.88 -3.27 -5.91
N TRP A 220 -11.76 -2.28 -6.02
CA TRP A 220 -11.99 -1.49 -7.23
C TRP A 220 -10.99 -0.35 -7.21
N TYR A 221 -10.05 -0.35 -8.14
CA TYR A 221 -8.96 0.61 -8.23
C TYR A 221 -9.25 1.67 -9.30
N GLU A 222 -9.26 2.95 -8.92
CA GLU A 222 -9.46 4.05 -9.86
C GLU A 222 -8.19 4.31 -10.68
N TYR A 223 -8.23 3.98 -11.97
CA TYR A 223 -7.09 4.08 -12.87
C TYR A 223 -7.03 5.42 -13.60
N GLY A 224 -5.83 5.99 -13.72
CA GLY A 224 -5.56 7.18 -14.53
C GLY A 224 -5.60 8.51 -13.75
N THR A 225 -5.95 8.50 -12.46
CA THR A 225 -6.02 9.72 -11.64
C THR A 225 -4.97 9.77 -10.53
N GLY A 226 -4.37 8.64 -10.18
CA GLY A 226 -3.36 8.53 -9.13
C GLY A 226 -1.95 8.92 -9.60
N ILE A 227 -1.05 9.14 -8.65
CA ILE A 227 0.36 9.52 -8.88
C ILE A 227 1.05 8.54 -9.83
N SER A 228 0.84 7.24 -9.64
CA SER A 228 1.49 6.17 -10.43
C SER A 228 0.86 5.93 -11.80
N THR A 229 -0.33 6.46 -12.06
CA THR A 229 -1.09 6.19 -13.30
C THR A 229 -1.38 7.44 -14.12
N SER A 230 -1.09 8.64 -13.58
CA SER A 230 -1.18 9.89 -14.34
C SER A 230 -0.02 9.99 -15.34
N GLN A 231 -0.31 10.45 -16.56
CA GLN A 231 0.71 10.68 -17.60
C GLN A 231 1.46 12.02 -17.39
N ASN A 232 1.89 12.31 -16.16
CA ASN A 232 2.56 13.56 -15.83
C ASN A 232 4.05 13.31 -15.56
N ASP A 233 4.92 13.90 -16.37
CA ASP A 233 6.38 13.76 -16.30
C ASP A 233 6.96 14.11 -14.91
N LYS A 234 6.35 15.05 -14.19
CA LYS A 234 6.75 15.41 -12.82
C LYS A 234 6.65 14.20 -11.89
N TRP A 235 5.57 13.42 -11.98
CA TRP A 235 5.38 12.23 -11.16
C TRP A 235 6.37 11.11 -11.54
N GLY A 236 6.68 10.95 -12.81
CA GLY A 236 7.68 9.99 -13.28
C GLY A 236 9.04 10.19 -12.60
N LYS A 237 9.51 11.44 -12.52
CA LYS A 237 10.77 11.77 -11.85
C LYS A 237 10.71 11.49 -10.35
N LEU A 238 9.66 11.93 -9.66
CA LEU A 238 9.51 11.75 -8.21
C LEU A 238 9.46 10.26 -7.84
N LEU A 239 8.72 9.44 -8.60
CA LEU A 239 8.67 7.99 -8.39
C LEU A 239 10.01 7.31 -8.67
N TYR A 240 10.78 7.81 -9.66
CA TYR A 240 12.12 7.32 -9.90
C TYR A 240 13.07 7.66 -8.74
N ASP A 241 13.00 8.87 -8.19
CA ASP A 241 13.80 9.27 -7.02
C ASP A 241 13.44 8.40 -5.79
N ASP A 242 12.17 8.12 -5.54
CA ASP A 242 11.68 7.21 -4.51
C ASP A 242 12.20 5.77 -4.73
N PHE A 243 12.23 5.32 -5.98
CA PHE A 243 12.79 4.01 -6.34
C PHE A 243 14.30 3.94 -6.02
N GLU A 244 15.09 4.95 -6.39
CA GLU A 244 16.52 4.99 -6.10
C GLU A 244 16.77 5.11 -4.57
N ALA A 245 15.91 5.82 -3.84
CA ALA A 245 15.95 5.84 -2.39
C ALA A 245 15.73 4.43 -1.81
N SER A 246 14.78 3.65 -2.34
CA SER A 246 14.57 2.25 -1.92
C SER A 246 15.80 1.38 -2.17
N ASN A 247 16.49 1.55 -3.31
CA ASN A 247 17.73 0.85 -3.62
C ASN A 247 18.87 1.24 -2.65
N THR A 248 18.94 2.51 -2.27
CA THR A 248 19.92 3.01 -1.29
C THR A 248 19.67 2.39 0.08
N ILE A 249 18.40 2.33 0.52
CA ILE A 249 18.02 1.64 1.77
C ILE A 249 18.44 0.17 1.73
N ILE A 250 18.19 -0.53 0.62
CA ILE A 250 18.60 -1.93 0.46
C ILE A 250 20.12 -2.09 0.54
N GLN A 251 20.92 -1.14 0.01
CA GLN A 251 22.38 -1.19 0.10
C GLN A 251 22.91 -1.08 1.54
N GLU A 252 22.19 -0.41 2.41
CA GLU A 252 22.51 -0.24 3.83
C GLU A 252 22.10 -1.46 4.68
N ARG A 253 21.29 -2.38 4.12
CA ARG A 253 20.83 -3.57 4.84
C ARG A 253 21.90 -4.64 4.91
N ASN A 254 21.89 -5.42 6.00
CA ASN A 254 22.79 -6.55 6.18
C ASN A 254 22.54 -7.64 5.12
N VAL A 255 23.64 -8.16 4.58
CA VAL A 255 23.60 -9.30 3.65
C VAL A 255 23.47 -10.61 4.44
N LYS A 256 22.37 -11.35 4.20
CA LYS A 256 22.09 -12.61 4.89
C LYS A 256 22.37 -13.83 4.01
N ASN A 257 22.45 -13.67 2.69
CA ASN A 257 22.62 -14.77 1.77
C ASN A 257 23.31 -14.37 0.45
N ARG A 258 23.64 -15.38 -0.39
CA ARG A 258 24.39 -15.17 -1.64
C ARG A 258 23.65 -14.31 -2.68
N ILE A 259 22.30 -14.42 -2.76
CA ILE A 259 21.52 -13.64 -3.73
C ILE A 259 21.51 -12.16 -3.38
N GLN A 260 21.34 -11.84 -2.10
CA GLN A 260 21.44 -10.45 -1.59
C GLN A 260 22.83 -9.86 -1.84
N LYS A 261 23.90 -10.65 -1.60
CA LYS A 261 25.28 -10.21 -1.86
C LYS A 261 25.49 -9.85 -3.34
N ARG A 262 24.99 -10.69 -4.26
CA ARG A 262 25.07 -10.42 -5.70
C ARG A 262 24.27 -9.17 -6.07
N TYR A 263 23.07 -9.02 -5.54
CA TYR A 263 22.23 -7.86 -5.82
C TYR A 263 22.84 -6.55 -5.30
N GLN A 264 23.39 -6.52 -4.09
CA GLN A 264 24.10 -5.33 -3.58
C GLN A 264 25.33 -4.99 -4.42
N LYS A 265 26.08 -6.00 -4.89
CA LYS A 265 27.20 -5.76 -5.84
C LYS A 265 26.68 -5.13 -7.13
N TYR A 266 25.57 -5.64 -7.69
CA TYR A 266 24.93 -5.07 -8.88
C TYR A 266 24.54 -3.60 -8.66
N LEU A 267 23.87 -3.26 -7.57
CA LEU A 267 23.48 -1.87 -7.26
C LEU A 267 24.70 -0.92 -7.17
N LYS A 268 25.80 -1.37 -6.54
CA LYS A 268 27.05 -0.59 -6.45
C LYS A 268 27.64 -0.33 -7.84
N CYS A 269 27.68 -1.34 -8.69
CA CYS A 269 28.23 -1.21 -10.05
C CYS A 269 27.32 -0.34 -10.95
N ARG A 270 25.99 -0.42 -10.80
CA ARG A 270 25.02 0.42 -11.50
C ARG A 270 25.24 1.90 -11.17
N LYS A 271 25.38 2.23 -9.88
CA LYS A 271 25.64 3.61 -9.42
C LYS A 271 26.93 4.19 -9.98
N ASN A 272 27.94 3.36 -10.26
CA ASN A 272 29.23 3.76 -10.80
C ASN A 272 29.30 3.66 -12.34
N ASN A 273 28.17 3.49 -13.06
CA ASN A 273 28.13 3.24 -14.52
C ASN A 273 28.99 2.04 -14.99
N GLN A 274 29.23 1.05 -14.14
CA GLN A 274 30.09 -0.11 -14.41
C GLN A 274 29.33 -1.41 -14.65
N VAL A 275 28.08 -1.32 -15.11
CA VAL A 275 27.18 -2.50 -15.28
C VAL A 275 27.74 -3.55 -16.23
N GLY A 276 28.49 -3.13 -17.25
CA GLY A 276 29.14 -4.06 -18.22
C GLY A 276 30.18 -5.00 -17.62
N LYS A 277 30.65 -4.79 -16.38
CA LYS A 277 31.66 -5.65 -15.70
C LYS A 277 31.04 -6.81 -14.90
N ILE A 278 29.72 -6.90 -14.81
CA ILE A 278 29.03 -7.92 -13.96
C ILE A 278 28.59 -9.14 -14.76
N ILE A 279 28.48 -9.00 -16.09
CA ILE A 279 27.91 -10.02 -17.00
C ILE A 279 28.99 -11.00 -17.51
N LYS A 280 30.22 -10.86 -17.04
CA LYS A 280 31.30 -11.84 -17.31
C LYS A 280 31.48 -12.84 -16.18
#